data_875fe700d40097a869a4262bec0e9743
#
_entry.id   875fe700d40097a869a4262bec0e9743
#
_cell.length_a   1.000
_cell.length_b   1.000
_cell.length_c   1.000
_cell.angle_alpha   90.00
_cell.angle_beta   90.00
_cell.angle_gamma   90.00
#
_symmetry.space_group_name_H-M   'P 1'
#
loop_
_entity.id
_entity.type
_entity.pdbx_description
1 polymer ?
#
loop_
_entity_poly.entity_id
_entity_poly.type
_entity_poly.pdbx_seq_one_letter_code
_entity_poly.pdbx_strand_id
1 'polypeptide(L)'
;RCIDEVIDELLAKPFLGTNPEFKMSMSTSACRESSRANEGKFGYLKSLVRDAEVVIPPLREGIPGTLGKWLWPEAAQKVISGDSSVLEVNVAAVRENGKARVVTSGSFWKDVALQPFSHITLHLIKQLDNLRSGLKASRLGWRFIEKIVREKNDRGGVNWIFDKKPVYLYTSDWAKATDAPTPEMGWRVTGRLLEKAGLDPVSLEVIKRYWLGPKKLMLRGRHVGTLVNGIPMGDPLTKTNLSLAHPIADRYARYKTGCLSREEGNGDDTAAFSDHPDYGKYHLEAAVALGYEASPQDDVITTDWGTYAEEWFHIPTSNINSTKWGNRFKNSLLLPYLDTPKIRVCIGTQKDRIDFSSDPTGKVTLLGHDQEYFKLSDPGPHHT
;
A
#
# COMPACT_ATOMS: atom_id res chain seq x y z
N ARG A 1 -1.94 23.52 -1.78
CA ARG A 1 -2.56 23.79 -0.49
C ARG A 1 -2.82 22.50 0.26
N CYS A 2 -3.76 21.62 -0.18
CA CYS A 2 -4.09 20.38 0.54
C CYS A 2 -2.88 19.47 0.78
N ILE A 3 -1.93 19.39 -0.15
CA ILE A 3 -0.68 18.64 0.02
C ILE A 3 0.10 19.18 1.23
N ASP A 4 0.31 20.49 1.29
CA ASP A 4 1.06 21.11 2.39
C ASP A 4 0.36 20.94 3.73
N GLU A 5 -0.97 21.10 3.77
CA GLU A 5 -1.76 20.93 5.00
C GLU A 5 -1.67 19.50 5.55
N VAL A 6 -1.75 18.49 4.69
CA VAL A 6 -1.62 17.07 5.11
C VAL A 6 -0.20 16.78 5.62
N ILE A 7 0.81 17.30 4.92
CA ILE A 7 2.21 17.10 5.32
C ILE A 7 2.50 17.84 6.64
N ASP A 8 2.01 19.07 6.80
CA ASP A 8 2.21 19.85 8.03
C ASP A 8 1.50 19.18 9.22
N GLU A 9 0.28 18.67 9.02
CA GLU A 9 -0.41 17.87 10.06
C GLU A 9 0.39 16.63 10.43
N LEU A 10 0.95 15.94 9.44
CA LEU A 10 1.75 14.74 9.65
C LEU A 10 3.01 15.05 10.46
N LEU A 11 3.73 16.10 10.09
CA LEU A 11 4.99 16.49 10.75
C LEU A 11 4.79 17.14 12.10
N ALA A 12 3.61 17.73 12.36
CA ALA A 12 3.26 18.27 13.67
C ALA A 12 2.94 17.18 14.72
N LYS A 13 2.66 15.95 14.27
CA LYS A 13 2.40 14.84 15.20
C LYS A 13 3.72 14.44 15.90
N PRO A 14 3.68 14.23 17.23
CA PRO A 14 4.86 13.74 17.92
C PRO A 14 5.28 12.41 17.33
N PHE A 15 6.57 12.23 17.16
CA PHE A 15 7.13 10.97 16.68
C PHE A 15 6.86 9.87 17.72
N LEU A 16 5.83 9.08 17.46
CA LEU A 16 5.43 7.99 18.35
C LEU A 16 6.23 6.74 18.04
N GLY A 17 7.07 6.33 18.96
CA GLY A 17 7.81 5.07 18.87
C GLY A 17 9.33 5.22 18.90
N THR A 18 10.01 4.11 18.78
CA THR A 18 11.46 4.06 18.60
C THR A 18 11.84 4.74 17.30
N ASN A 19 12.94 5.46 17.28
CA ASN A 19 13.52 6.00 16.04
C ASN A 19 13.45 4.95 14.94
N PRO A 20 12.99 5.31 13.73
CA PRO A 20 13.01 4.36 12.64
C PRO A 20 14.46 3.93 12.43
N GLU A 21 14.71 2.66 12.66
CA GLU A 21 16.01 2.11 12.38
C GLU A 21 16.29 2.23 10.88
N PHE A 22 17.53 2.47 10.55
CA PHE A 22 18.00 2.46 9.18
C PHE A 22 17.95 1.00 8.67
N LYS A 23 16.75 0.59 8.29
CA LYS A 23 16.46 -0.79 7.91
C LYS A 23 16.55 -0.99 6.41
N MET A 24 17.05 -2.16 6.04
CA MET A 24 16.99 -2.66 4.68
C MET A 24 16.27 -4.00 4.68
N SER A 25 15.30 -4.14 3.78
CA SER A 25 14.58 -5.39 3.59
C SER A 25 15.29 -6.24 2.56
N MET A 26 15.90 -7.33 3.00
CA MET A 26 16.43 -8.36 2.11
C MET A 26 15.39 -9.45 1.94
N SER A 27 14.79 -9.48 0.78
CA SER A 27 13.76 -10.46 0.42
C SER A 27 14.22 -11.33 -0.75
N THR A 28 13.50 -12.42 -0.97
CA THR A 28 13.65 -13.26 -2.16
C THR A 28 12.94 -12.67 -3.40
N SER A 29 12.42 -11.45 -3.31
CA SER A 29 11.88 -10.74 -4.47
C SER A 29 12.96 -10.46 -5.49
N ALA A 30 12.62 -10.62 -6.77
CA ALA A 30 13.56 -10.37 -7.86
C ALA A 30 14.09 -8.93 -7.82
N CYS A 31 15.34 -8.76 -8.21
CA CYS A 31 15.95 -7.51 -8.60
C CYS A 31 16.50 -7.64 -10.02
N ARG A 32 17.02 -6.55 -10.58
CA ARG A 32 17.61 -6.60 -11.93
C ARG A 32 18.72 -7.65 -12.04
N GLU A 33 19.54 -7.76 -11.02
CA GLU A 33 20.74 -8.61 -10.96
C GLU A 33 20.41 -10.08 -10.65
N SER A 34 19.28 -10.36 -10.00
CA SER A 34 18.91 -11.72 -9.59
C SER A 34 17.43 -12.00 -9.67
N SER A 35 17.06 -13.12 -10.30
CA SER A 35 15.67 -13.57 -10.40
C SER A 35 15.18 -14.17 -9.07
N ARG A 36 13.86 -14.30 -8.93
CA ARG A 36 13.25 -14.96 -7.77
C ARG A 36 13.71 -16.43 -7.64
N ALA A 37 13.95 -17.11 -8.76
CA ALA A 37 14.46 -18.48 -8.75
C ALA A 37 15.87 -18.58 -8.13
N ASN A 38 16.65 -17.50 -8.20
CA ASN A 38 17.96 -17.37 -7.58
C ASN A 38 17.90 -16.59 -6.26
N GLU A 39 16.81 -16.70 -5.52
CA GLU A 39 16.56 -16.05 -4.23
C GLU A 39 16.57 -14.50 -4.29
N GLY A 40 16.44 -13.90 -5.48
CA GLY A 40 16.27 -12.45 -5.67
C GLY A 40 17.34 -11.59 -5.00
N LYS A 41 16.92 -10.54 -4.30
CA LYS A 41 17.83 -9.60 -3.61
C LYS A 41 18.74 -10.30 -2.60
N PHE A 42 18.20 -11.27 -1.86
CA PHE A 42 18.97 -12.02 -0.89
C PHE A 42 20.03 -12.92 -1.56
N GLY A 43 19.65 -13.59 -2.67
CA GLY A 43 20.59 -14.40 -3.44
C GLY A 43 21.73 -13.57 -4.06
N TYR A 44 21.38 -12.38 -4.58
CA TYR A 44 22.40 -11.45 -5.08
C TYR A 44 23.35 -10.98 -3.98
N LEU A 45 22.84 -10.64 -2.81
CA LEU A 45 23.69 -10.29 -1.66
C LEU A 45 24.65 -11.43 -1.30
N LYS A 46 24.17 -12.67 -1.29
CA LYS A 46 25.03 -13.84 -1.05
C LYS A 46 26.16 -13.93 -2.07
N SER A 47 25.90 -13.67 -3.36
CA SER A 47 26.94 -13.67 -4.38
C SER A 47 27.96 -12.57 -4.15
N LEU A 48 27.51 -11.35 -3.84
CA LEU A 48 28.43 -10.24 -3.55
C LEU A 48 29.40 -10.54 -2.38
N VAL A 49 28.90 -11.21 -1.34
CA VAL A 49 29.71 -11.60 -0.19
C VAL A 49 30.66 -12.74 -0.55
N ARG A 50 30.17 -13.75 -1.27
CA ARG A 50 30.99 -14.88 -1.72
C ARG A 50 32.13 -14.42 -2.63
N ASP A 51 31.82 -13.51 -3.54
CA ASP A 51 32.77 -13.04 -4.55
C ASP A 51 33.64 -11.88 -4.02
N ALA A 52 33.59 -11.61 -2.70
CA ALA A 52 34.33 -10.58 -1.96
C ALA A 52 34.13 -9.13 -2.49
N GLU A 53 33.07 -8.88 -3.27
CA GLU A 53 32.71 -7.54 -3.72
C GLU A 53 32.17 -6.67 -2.60
N VAL A 54 31.58 -7.29 -1.56
CA VAL A 54 31.14 -6.63 -0.34
C VAL A 54 31.66 -7.40 0.87
N VAL A 55 32.40 -6.71 1.73
CA VAL A 55 32.86 -7.26 3.00
C VAL A 55 31.87 -6.91 4.09
N ILE A 56 31.16 -7.89 4.60
CA ILE A 56 30.30 -7.72 5.77
C ILE A 56 31.08 -8.15 7.00
N PRO A 57 31.41 -7.24 7.92
CA PRO A 57 32.05 -7.62 9.17
C PRO A 57 31.20 -8.63 9.94
N PRO A 58 31.80 -9.52 10.73
CA PRO A 58 31.05 -10.48 11.52
C PRO A 58 30.02 -9.73 12.37
N LEU A 59 28.76 -10.14 12.22
CA LEU A 59 27.65 -9.59 13.00
C LEU A 59 27.95 -9.88 14.48
N ARG A 60 28.20 -8.84 15.27
CA ARG A 60 28.23 -8.98 16.71
C ARG A 60 26.80 -9.13 17.19
N GLU A 61 26.55 -10.17 17.97
CA GLU A 61 25.25 -10.36 18.62
C GLU A 61 24.84 -9.08 19.37
N GLY A 62 23.63 -8.64 19.16
CA GLY A 62 23.05 -7.51 19.87
C GLY A 62 23.17 -6.13 19.23
N ILE A 63 23.71 -5.99 18.01
CA ILE A 63 23.70 -4.71 17.28
C ILE A 63 22.66 -4.80 16.15
N PRO A 64 21.42 -4.31 16.36
CA PRO A 64 20.41 -4.27 15.31
C PRO A 64 20.84 -3.37 14.12
N GLY A 65 20.49 -3.76 12.91
CA GLY A 65 20.69 -2.92 11.71
C GLY A 65 22.08 -2.90 11.11
N THR A 66 22.97 -3.82 11.48
CA THR A 66 24.37 -3.85 11.02
C THR A 66 24.50 -4.00 9.51
N LEU A 67 23.69 -4.85 8.87
CA LEU A 67 23.74 -5.05 7.42
C LEU A 67 23.46 -3.74 6.65
N GLY A 68 22.48 -2.97 7.08
CA GLY A 68 22.14 -1.67 6.50
C GLY A 68 23.30 -0.68 6.57
N LYS A 69 24.03 -0.64 7.67
CA LYS A 69 25.18 0.26 7.84
C LYS A 69 26.32 -0.03 6.87
N TRP A 70 26.48 -1.27 6.46
CA TRP A 70 27.57 -1.67 5.57
C TRP A 70 27.19 -1.59 4.10
N LEU A 71 25.98 -1.96 3.74
CA LEU A 71 25.53 -1.95 2.35
C LEU A 71 25.13 -0.58 1.84
N TRP A 72 24.60 0.26 2.71
CA TRP A 72 24.09 1.56 2.29
C TRP A 72 25.15 2.50 1.74
N PRO A 73 26.35 2.64 2.34
CA PRO A 73 27.41 3.47 1.79
C PRO A 73 27.82 3.04 0.37
N GLU A 74 27.94 1.74 0.13
CA GLU A 74 28.25 1.19 -1.20
C GLU A 74 27.12 1.52 -2.20
N ALA A 75 25.88 1.33 -1.80
CA ALA A 75 24.74 1.67 -2.62
C ALA A 75 24.66 3.17 -2.91
N ALA A 76 24.88 4.00 -1.90
CA ALA A 76 24.91 5.45 -2.04
C ALA A 76 26.02 5.89 -3.00
N GLN A 77 27.22 5.31 -2.88
CA GLN A 77 28.32 5.61 -3.77
C GLN A 77 28.00 5.27 -5.24
N LYS A 78 27.44 4.08 -5.52
CA LYS A 78 27.03 3.68 -6.87
C LYS A 78 25.98 4.62 -7.45
N VAL A 79 25.05 5.07 -6.62
CA VAL A 79 24.01 6.02 -7.01
C VAL A 79 24.58 7.41 -7.25
N ILE A 80 25.46 7.90 -6.36
CA ILE A 80 26.09 9.23 -6.49
C ILE A 80 27.06 9.28 -7.65
N SER A 81 27.82 8.21 -7.91
CA SER A 81 28.74 8.13 -9.05
C SER A 81 28.04 8.19 -10.43
N GLY A 82 26.73 8.10 -10.45
CA GLY A 82 25.95 8.21 -11.68
C GLY A 82 25.97 6.95 -12.55
N ASP A 83 26.21 5.77 -11.96
CA ASP A 83 26.15 4.50 -12.67
C ASP A 83 24.77 4.34 -13.35
N SER A 84 24.77 4.39 -14.68
CA SER A 84 23.55 4.32 -15.48
C SER A 84 22.82 2.98 -15.36
N SER A 85 23.53 1.91 -14.99
CA SER A 85 22.97 0.58 -14.81
C SER A 85 21.95 0.54 -13.64
N VAL A 86 22.08 1.44 -12.68
CA VAL A 86 21.17 1.59 -11.56
C VAL A 86 19.76 2.03 -12.00
N LEU A 87 19.65 2.68 -13.16
CA LEU A 87 18.36 3.10 -13.74
C LEU A 87 17.76 2.04 -14.69
N GLU A 88 18.40 0.90 -14.85
CA GLU A 88 17.85 -0.21 -15.63
C GLU A 88 16.85 -1.02 -14.79
N VAL A 89 15.73 -1.38 -15.40
CA VAL A 89 14.69 -2.22 -14.79
C VAL A 89 14.31 -3.36 -15.72
N ASN A 90 14.28 -4.56 -15.20
CA ASN A 90 13.82 -5.72 -15.94
C ASN A 90 12.28 -5.74 -15.97
N VAL A 91 11.74 -6.05 -17.14
CA VAL A 91 10.29 -6.24 -17.33
C VAL A 91 9.97 -7.71 -17.35
N ALA A 92 8.96 -8.11 -16.62
CA ALA A 92 8.46 -9.48 -16.57
C ALA A 92 6.94 -9.51 -16.51
N ALA A 93 6.33 -10.55 -17.07
CA ALA A 93 4.90 -10.82 -16.89
C ALA A 93 4.72 -11.84 -15.77
N VAL A 94 3.92 -11.49 -14.78
CA VAL A 94 3.53 -12.36 -13.67
C VAL A 94 2.08 -12.77 -13.86
N ARG A 95 1.82 -14.06 -13.78
CA ARG A 95 0.45 -14.59 -13.82
C ARG A 95 -0.19 -14.46 -12.45
N GLU A 96 -1.39 -13.96 -12.44
CA GLU A 96 -2.32 -13.97 -11.31
C GLU A 96 -3.59 -14.70 -11.73
N ASN A 97 -4.45 -15.05 -10.77
CA ASN A 97 -5.72 -15.68 -11.09
C ASN A 97 -6.56 -14.81 -12.02
N GLY A 98 -6.79 -15.29 -13.24
CA GLY A 98 -7.60 -14.60 -14.25
C GLY A 98 -6.95 -13.42 -14.98
N LYS A 99 -5.72 -13.02 -14.63
CA LYS A 99 -5.02 -11.91 -15.30
C LYS A 99 -3.51 -12.10 -15.33
N ALA A 100 -2.84 -11.34 -16.20
CA ALA A 100 -1.38 -11.20 -16.18
C ALA A 100 -1.02 -9.75 -15.88
N ARG A 101 -0.09 -9.55 -14.97
CA ARG A 101 0.47 -8.23 -14.68
C ARG A 101 1.87 -8.10 -15.26
N VAL A 102 2.14 -6.97 -15.87
CA VAL A 102 3.51 -6.57 -16.23
C VAL A 102 4.13 -5.95 -14.98
N VAL A 103 5.22 -6.52 -14.52
CA VAL A 103 5.95 -6.03 -13.35
C VAL A 103 7.36 -5.63 -13.73
N THR A 104 7.92 -4.69 -13.01
CA THR A 104 9.30 -4.26 -13.16
C THR A 104 10.11 -4.64 -11.95
N SER A 105 11.36 -5.07 -12.15
CA SER A 105 12.33 -5.26 -11.07
C SER A 105 13.53 -4.37 -11.28
N GLY A 106 13.72 -3.45 -10.33
CA GLY A 106 14.79 -2.46 -10.35
C GLY A 106 16.12 -3.01 -9.88
N SER A 107 17.17 -2.18 -9.97
CA SER A 107 18.48 -2.53 -9.48
C SER A 107 18.48 -2.73 -7.96
N PHE A 108 19.20 -3.74 -7.51
CA PHE A 108 19.47 -3.99 -6.10
C PHE A 108 20.04 -2.75 -5.40
N TRP A 109 21.03 -2.11 -6.02
CA TRP A 109 21.72 -0.96 -5.43
C TRP A 109 20.81 0.27 -5.28
N LYS A 110 19.96 0.54 -6.27
CA LYS A 110 18.94 1.59 -6.17
C LYS A 110 17.99 1.33 -5.00
N ASP A 111 17.51 0.11 -4.91
CA ASP A 111 16.57 -0.27 -3.85
C ASP A 111 17.23 -0.13 -2.47
N VAL A 112 18.47 -0.60 -2.32
CA VAL A 112 19.23 -0.45 -1.08
C VAL A 112 19.42 1.01 -0.71
N ALA A 113 19.78 1.87 -1.66
CA ALA A 113 20.00 3.30 -1.40
C ALA A 113 18.72 4.03 -0.99
N LEU A 114 17.57 3.68 -1.58
CA LEU A 114 16.31 4.38 -1.35
C LEU A 114 15.45 3.79 -0.22
N GLN A 115 15.65 2.54 0.16
CA GLN A 115 14.85 1.87 1.19
C GLN A 115 14.81 2.58 2.54
N PRO A 116 15.90 3.12 3.10
CA PRO A 116 15.85 3.82 4.37
C PRO A 116 14.87 5.00 4.35
N PHE A 117 14.86 5.77 3.29
CA PHE A 117 13.92 6.90 3.13
C PHE A 117 12.46 6.41 3.01
N SER A 118 12.26 5.29 2.31
CA SER A 118 10.95 4.66 2.24
C SER A 118 10.47 4.19 3.62
N HIS A 119 11.33 3.56 4.41
CA HIS A 119 10.97 3.09 5.74
C HIS A 119 10.65 4.24 6.69
N ILE A 120 11.43 5.33 6.64
CA ILE A 120 11.18 6.53 7.44
C ILE A 120 9.84 7.15 7.05
N THR A 121 9.59 7.38 5.76
CA THR A 121 8.34 7.97 5.30
C THR A 121 7.13 7.10 5.59
N LEU A 122 7.23 5.78 5.41
CA LEU A 122 6.18 4.84 5.80
C LEU A 122 5.92 4.84 7.30
N HIS A 123 6.96 5.02 8.12
CA HIS A 123 6.78 5.16 9.57
C HIS A 123 6.01 6.43 9.91
N LEU A 124 6.33 7.55 9.26
CA LEU A 124 5.62 8.80 9.43
C LEU A 124 4.14 8.68 9.03
N ILE A 125 3.86 8.20 7.82
CA ILE A 125 2.48 8.13 7.31
C ILE A 125 1.58 7.15 8.08
N LYS A 126 2.14 6.16 8.78
CA LYS A 126 1.38 5.29 9.70
C LYS A 126 0.71 6.04 10.85
N GLN A 127 1.07 7.28 11.08
CA GLN A 127 0.45 8.14 12.09
C GLN A 127 -0.81 8.83 11.57
N LEU A 128 -1.05 8.81 10.27
CA LEU A 128 -2.31 9.29 9.69
C LEU A 128 -3.40 8.26 9.93
N ASP A 129 -4.52 8.71 10.46
CA ASP A 129 -5.62 7.82 10.86
C ASP A 129 -6.24 7.11 9.67
N ASN A 130 -6.32 7.76 8.53
CA ASN A 130 -6.86 7.23 7.29
C ASN A 130 -5.94 6.28 6.50
N LEU A 131 -4.75 5.98 7.01
CA LEU A 131 -3.82 5.02 6.40
C LEU A 131 -3.44 3.87 7.33
N ARG A 132 -3.89 3.93 8.57
CA ARG A 132 -3.35 3.10 9.65
C ARG A 132 -3.65 1.62 9.48
N SER A 133 -4.85 1.26 9.06
CA SER A 133 -5.23 -0.13 8.82
C SER A 133 -4.63 -0.67 7.54
N GLY A 134 -4.64 0.07 6.45
CA GLY A 134 -4.08 -0.34 5.17
C GLY A 134 -2.58 -0.66 5.20
N LEU A 135 -1.85 -0.08 6.15
CA LEU A 135 -0.42 -0.34 6.30
C LEU A 135 -0.10 -1.52 7.23
N LYS A 136 -1.10 -2.08 7.92
CA LYS A 136 -0.84 -3.04 9.01
C LYS A 136 -1.38 -4.45 8.79
N ALA A 137 -2.29 -4.69 7.81
CA ALA A 137 -3.08 -5.87 8.01
C ALA A 137 -3.79 -6.51 6.83
N SER A 138 -4.34 -7.67 7.14
CA SER A 138 -5.48 -8.37 6.56
C SER A 138 -6.79 -7.83 7.13
N ARG A 139 -7.91 -8.04 6.43
CA ARG A 139 -9.28 -7.66 6.83
C ARG A 139 -9.44 -6.13 6.92
N LEU A 140 -9.13 -5.45 5.84
CA LEU A 140 -9.06 -3.99 5.81
C LEU A 140 -10.43 -3.33 5.98
N GLY A 141 -11.45 -3.84 5.30
CA GLY A 141 -12.82 -3.32 5.41
C GLY A 141 -13.38 -3.45 6.81
N TRP A 142 -13.16 -4.61 7.45
CA TRP A 142 -13.52 -4.81 8.84
C TRP A 142 -12.85 -3.82 9.79
N ARG A 143 -11.53 -3.66 9.67
CA ARG A 143 -10.77 -2.75 10.53
C ARG A 143 -11.14 -1.30 10.35
N PHE A 144 -11.50 -0.92 9.14
CA PHE A 144 -11.99 0.41 8.82
C PHE A 144 -13.27 0.72 9.61
N ILE A 145 -14.26 -0.17 9.56
CA ILE A 145 -15.50 0.00 10.30
C ILE A 145 -15.26 -0.06 11.81
N GLU A 146 -14.49 -1.03 12.28
CA GLU A 146 -14.13 -1.18 13.69
C GLU A 146 -13.54 0.10 14.27
N LYS A 147 -12.62 0.71 13.53
CA LYS A 147 -12.00 1.97 13.90
C LYS A 147 -13.02 3.10 14.07
N ILE A 148 -13.93 3.27 13.10
CA ILE A 148 -14.96 4.32 13.14
C ILE A 148 -15.91 4.10 14.32
N VAL A 149 -16.27 2.86 14.59
CA VAL A 149 -17.14 2.55 15.73
C VAL A 149 -16.43 2.82 17.07
N ARG A 150 -15.13 2.53 17.18
CA ARG A 150 -14.34 2.86 18.36
C ARG A 150 -14.23 4.38 18.58
N GLU A 151 -14.12 5.18 17.54
CA GLU A 151 -14.08 6.64 17.63
C GLU A 151 -15.26 7.23 18.42
N LYS A 152 -16.43 6.60 18.38
CA LYS A 152 -17.59 7.06 19.14
C LYS A 152 -17.33 7.03 20.64
N ASN A 153 -16.64 6.01 21.12
CA ASN A 153 -16.32 5.86 22.53
C ASN A 153 -15.22 6.85 22.96
N ASP A 154 -14.20 7.01 22.13
CA ASP A 154 -13.02 7.83 22.45
C ASP A 154 -13.33 9.34 22.41
N ARG A 155 -14.29 9.76 21.59
CA ARG A 155 -14.64 11.17 21.37
C ARG A 155 -15.98 11.58 21.99
N GLY A 156 -16.59 10.76 22.81
CA GLY A 156 -17.89 11.05 23.44
C GLY A 156 -19.06 11.15 22.42
N GLY A 157 -18.88 10.60 21.23
CA GLY A 157 -19.92 10.53 20.20
C GLY A 157 -20.22 11.84 19.45
N VAL A 158 -19.52 12.93 19.73
CA VAL A 158 -19.72 14.20 19.03
C VAL A 158 -19.33 14.08 17.57
N ASN A 159 -20.27 14.43 16.67
CA ASN A 159 -20.07 14.34 15.21
C ASN A 159 -19.64 12.95 14.72
N TRP A 160 -20.22 11.90 15.27
CA TRP A 160 -19.98 10.56 14.76
C TRP A 160 -20.65 10.34 13.40
N ILE A 161 -19.90 9.78 12.43
CA ILE A 161 -20.38 9.71 11.05
C ILE A 161 -21.69 8.88 10.92
N PHE A 162 -21.85 7.79 11.67
CA PHE A 162 -23.03 6.95 11.58
C PHE A 162 -24.29 7.52 12.28
N ASP A 163 -24.16 8.66 12.98
CA ASP A 163 -25.31 9.41 13.49
C ASP A 163 -25.87 10.37 12.43
N LYS A 164 -25.15 10.59 11.34
CA LYS A 164 -25.60 11.41 10.20
C LYS A 164 -26.64 10.65 9.37
N LYS A 165 -27.55 11.37 8.75
CA LYS A 165 -28.55 10.81 7.84
C LYS A 165 -28.83 11.79 6.72
N PRO A 166 -28.59 11.40 5.49
CA PRO A 166 -28.04 10.11 5.05
C PRO A 166 -26.54 10.00 5.32
N VAL A 167 -26.03 8.77 5.38
CA VAL A 167 -24.62 8.44 5.30
C VAL A 167 -24.38 7.80 3.94
N TYR A 168 -23.39 8.28 3.26
CA TYR A 168 -22.94 7.74 1.98
C TYR A 168 -21.64 6.97 2.19
N LEU A 169 -21.52 5.83 1.52
CA LEU A 169 -20.28 5.11 1.36
C LEU A 169 -19.76 5.35 -0.04
N TYR A 170 -18.63 5.96 -0.13
CA TYR A 170 -17.85 6.10 -1.35
C TYR A 170 -16.78 5.03 -1.40
N THR A 171 -16.66 4.34 -2.51
CA THR A 171 -15.59 3.38 -2.79
C THR A 171 -15.02 3.62 -4.17
N SER A 172 -13.72 3.52 -4.30
CA SER A 172 -13.02 3.72 -5.57
C SER A 172 -11.79 2.83 -5.63
N ASP A 173 -11.52 2.30 -6.83
CA ASP A 173 -10.28 1.62 -7.19
C ASP A 173 -9.62 2.43 -8.32
N TRP A 174 -8.41 2.92 -8.08
CA TRP A 174 -7.70 3.72 -9.06
C TRP A 174 -7.03 2.85 -10.11
N ALA A 175 -7.50 2.96 -11.34
CA ALA A 175 -6.92 2.24 -12.45
C ALA A 175 -5.46 2.65 -12.65
N LYS A 176 -4.58 1.66 -12.84
CA LYS A 176 -3.16 1.90 -13.14
C LYS A 176 -2.48 2.87 -12.18
N ALA A 177 -2.81 2.80 -10.90
CA ALA A 177 -2.41 3.77 -9.88
C ALA A 177 -0.89 4.06 -9.80
N THR A 178 -0.05 3.19 -10.31
CA THR A 178 1.41 3.40 -10.38
C THR A 178 1.92 3.79 -11.76
N ASP A 179 1.11 3.62 -12.81
CA ASP A 179 1.50 3.89 -14.19
C ASP A 179 1.15 5.32 -14.64
N ALA A 180 0.09 5.88 -14.05
CA ALA A 180 -0.47 7.17 -14.44
C ALA A 180 0.24 8.39 -13.84
N PRO A 181 0.65 8.42 -12.54
CA PRO A 181 1.23 9.62 -11.94
C PRO A 181 2.52 10.05 -12.63
N THR A 182 2.63 11.34 -12.93
CA THR A 182 3.87 11.89 -13.48
C THR A 182 4.97 11.96 -12.41
N PRO A 183 6.25 11.87 -12.79
CA PRO A 183 7.35 12.09 -11.86
C PRO A 183 7.28 13.43 -11.12
N GLU A 184 6.81 14.47 -11.80
CA GLU A 184 6.63 15.79 -11.19
C GLU A 184 5.59 15.74 -10.06
N MET A 185 4.46 15.08 -10.27
CA MET A 185 3.43 14.95 -9.26
C MET A 185 3.90 14.08 -8.09
N GLY A 186 4.60 12.98 -8.39
CA GLY A 186 5.26 12.16 -7.35
C GLY A 186 6.19 12.99 -6.46
N TRP A 187 6.96 13.90 -7.08
CA TRP A 187 7.82 14.82 -6.33
C TRP A 187 7.04 15.85 -5.52
N ARG A 188 5.96 16.41 -6.08
CA ARG A 188 5.09 17.35 -5.36
C ARG A 188 4.47 16.76 -4.09
N VAL A 189 4.25 15.45 -4.06
CA VAL A 189 3.67 14.75 -2.89
C VAL A 189 4.78 14.28 -1.97
N THR A 190 5.53 13.27 -2.37
CA THR A 190 6.53 12.63 -1.50
C THR A 190 7.80 13.44 -1.36
N GLY A 191 8.27 14.09 -2.41
CA GLY A 191 9.41 15.00 -2.34
C GLY A 191 9.16 16.14 -1.37
N ARG A 192 7.96 16.72 -1.39
CA ARG A 192 7.56 17.77 -0.46
C ARG A 192 7.58 17.33 1.00
N LEU A 193 7.18 16.07 1.28
CA LEU A 193 7.33 15.50 2.62
C LEU A 193 8.81 15.43 3.03
N LEU A 194 9.68 14.95 2.13
CA LEU A 194 11.11 14.81 2.42
C LEU A 194 11.77 16.17 2.63
N GLU A 195 11.43 17.17 1.82
CA GLU A 195 11.90 18.55 1.97
C GLU A 195 11.51 19.14 3.33
N LYS A 196 10.23 19.08 3.67
CA LYS A 196 9.71 19.59 4.95
C LYS A 196 10.22 18.80 6.16
N ALA A 197 10.55 17.52 5.98
CA ALA A 197 11.20 16.71 6.99
C ALA A 197 12.69 17.06 7.19
N GLY A 198 13.24 17.97 6.40
CA GLY A 198 14.59 18.51 6.56
C GLY A 198 15.70 17.67 5.94
N LEU A 199 15.39 16.86 4.91
CA LEU A 199 16.45 16.20 4.15
C LEU A 199 17.36 17.24 3.46
N ASP A 200 18.65 16.92 3.42
CA ASP A 200 19.62 17.77 2.75
C ASP A 200 19.40 17.78 1.21
N PRO A 201 19.79 18.89 0.53
CA PRO A 201 19.56 19.04 -0.91
C PRO A 201 20.21 17.96 -1.78
N VAL A 202 21.35 17.42 -1.37
CA VAL A 202 22.06 16.37 -2.13
C VAL A 202 21.26 15.07 -2.08
N SER A 203 20.80 14.69 -0.89
CA SER A 203 19.91 13.51 -0.73
C SER A 203 18.61 13.66 -1.51
N LEU A 204 18.00 14.86 -1.50
CA LEU A 204 16.78 15.14 -2.27
C LEU A 204 17.01 14.98 -3.77
N GLU A 205 18.10 15.51 -4.32
CA GLU A 205 18.40 15.38 -5.75
C GLU A 205 18.67 13.93 -6.15
N VAL A 206 19.42 13.20 -5.33
CA VAL A 206 19.67 11.76 -5.52
C VAL A 206 18.38 10.97 -5.51
N ILE A 207 17.50 11.19 -4.52
CA ILE A 207 16.22 10.51 -4.44
C ILE A 207 15.37 10.82 -5.67
N LYS A 208 15.23 12.09 -6.05
CA LYS A 208 14.47 12.53 -7.21
C LYS A 208 14.93 11.84 -8.49
N ARG A 209 16.25 11.85 -8.73
CA ARG A 209 16.85 11.24 -9.92
C ARG A 209 16.60 9.74 -10.00
N TYR A 210 16.82 9.00 -8.93
CA TYR A 210 16.81 7.54 -8.98
C TYR A 210 15.44 6.93 -8.71
N TRP A 211 14.56 7.63 -8.00
CA TRP A 211 13.19 7.21 -7.81
C TRP A 211 12.29 7.62 -8.99
N LEU A 212 12.38 8.87 -9.45
CA LEU A 212 11.47 9.43 -10.45
C LEU A 212 12.10 9.64 -11.84
N GLY A 213 13.41 9.57 -11.95
CA GLY A 213 14.10 9.73 -13.22
C GLY A 213 13.75 8.62 -14.22
N PRO A 214 13.99 8.88 -15.52
CA PRO A 214 13.74 7.92 -16.60
C PRO A 214 14.43 6.58 -16.34
N LYS A 215 13.75 5.47 -16.60
CA LYS A 215 14.26 4.12 -16.39
C LYS A 215 14.34 3.36 -17.72
N LYS A 216 15.47 2.73 -17.97
CA LYS A 216 15.66 1.88 -19.16
C LYS A 216 14.95 0.54 -18.92
N LEU A 217 13.98 0.22 -19.76
CA LEU A 217 13.25 -1.04 -19.71
C LEU A 217 14.04 -2.13 -20.43
N MET A 218 14.35 -3.20 -19.71
CA MET A 218 15.11 -4.34 -20.20
C MET A 218 14.24 -5.58 -20.24
N LEU A 219 14.13 -6.21 -21.39
CA LEU A 219 13.45 -7.49 -21.57
C LEU A 219 14.47 -8.54 -22.05
N ARG A 220 14.75 -9.54 -21.22
CA ARG A 220 15.73 -10.59 -21.53
C ARG A 220 17.10 -10.02 -21.95
N GLY A 221 17.57 -8.99 -21.24
CA GLY A 221 18.85 -8.34 -21.49
C GLY A 221 18.86 -7.35 -22.67
N ARG A 222 17.74 -7.14 -23.36
CA ARG A 222 17.63 -6.17 -24.46
C ARG A 222 16.88 -4.92 -24.00
N HIS A 223 17.38 -3.76 -24.35
CA HIS A 223 16.68 -2.49 -24.16
C HIS A 223 15.46 -2.44 -25.07
N VAL A 224 14.26 -2.28 -24.50
CA VAL A 224 12.99 -2.27 -25.24
C VAL A 224 12.26 -0.93 -25.16
N GLY A 225 12.72 0.00 -24.34
CA GLY A 225 12.14 1.33 -24.21
C GLY A 225 12.61 2.05 -22.97
N THR A 226 12.12 3.26 -22.78
CA THR A 226 12.40 4.09 -21.61
C THR A 226 11.10 4.49 -20.95
N LEU A 227 10.97 4.17 -19.65
CA LEU A 227 9.87 4.62 -18.83
C LEU A 227 10.13 6.07 -18.43
N VAL A 228 9.27 6.98 -18.84
CA VAL A 228 9.35 8.41 -18.53
C VAL A 228 8.20 8.88 -17.65
N ASN A 229 7.11 8.12 -17.62
CA ASN A 229 5.94 8.34 -16.77
C ASN A 229 5.69 7.14 -15.88
N GLY A 230 4.90 7.34 -14.84
CA GLY A 230 4.61 6.33 -13.86
C GLY A 230 5.72 6.17 -12.82
N ILE A 231 5.35 5.54 -11.73
CA ILE A 231 6.24 5.23 -10.61
C ILE A 231 6.16 3.71 -10.38
N PRO A 232 7.20 2.93 -10.73
CA PRO A 232 7.13 1.48 -10.64
C PRO A 232 6.72 1.00 -9.25
N MET A 233 5.75 0.08 -9.20
CA MET A 233 5.14 -0.42 -7.95
C MET A 233 6.19 -0.99 -6.98
N GLY A 234 7.24 -1.62 -7.49
CA GLY A 234 8.32 -2.20 -6.68
C GLY A 234 9.37 -1.22 -6.19
N ASP A 235 9.34 0.04 -6.64
CA ASP A 235 10.34 1.04 -6.24
C ASP A 235 10.08 1.52 -4.81
N PRO A 236 11.12 1.73 -4.01
CA PRO A 236 11.00 2.41 -2.73
C PRO A 236 10.30 3.78 -2.88
N LEU A 237 9.59 4.22 -1.84
CA LEU A 237 8.79 5.46 -1.81
C LEU A 237 7.47 5.43 -2.63
N THR A 238 7.29 4.52 -3.58
CA THR A 238 6.05 4.44 -4.36
C THR A 238 4.84 4.21 -3.47
N LYS A 239 4.95 3.31 -2.49
CA LYS A 239 3.87 3.09 -1.51
C LYS A 239 3.58 4.33 -0.67
N THR A 240 4.60 5.10 -0.30
CA THR A 240 4.43 6.37 0.41
C THR A 240 3.65 7.37 -0.43
N ASN A 241 4.03 7.52 -1.71
CA ASN A 241 3.37 8.45 -2.62
C ASN A 241 1.89 8.11 -2.81
N LEU A 242 1.61 6.86 -3.09
CA LEU A 242 0.26 6.37 -3.31
C LEU A 242 -0.59 6.53 -2.04
N SER A 243 -0.03 6.19 -0.88
CA SER A 243 -0.75 6.33 0.39
C SER A 243 -1.06 7.78 0.76
N LEU A 244 -0.15 8.73 0.47
CA LEU A 244 -0.39 10.14 0.76
C LEU A 244 -1.46 10.78 -0.13
N ALA A 245 -1.72 10.21 -1.29
CA ALA A 245 -2.74 10.72 -2.20
C ALA A 245 -4.15 10.66 -1.59
N HIS A 246 -4.45 9.63 -0.80
CA HIS A 246 -5.75 9.48 -0.14
C HIS A 246 -6.09 10.61 0.83
N PRO A 247 -5.31 10.88 1.88
CA PRO A 247 -5.61 11.99 2.79
C PRO A 247 -5.59 13.37 2.12
N ILE A 248 -4.85 13.52 1.02
CA ILE A 248 -4.86 14.76 0.24
C ILE A 248 -6.20 14.89 -0.50
N ALA A 249 -6.70 13.81 -1.08
CA ALA A 249 -7.98 13.79 -1.77
C ALA A 249 -9.15 13.97 -0.79
N ASP A 250 -9.14 13.29 0.35
CA ASP A 250 -10.12 13.51 1.43
C ASP A 250 -10.14 14.97 1.89
N ARG A 251 -8.97 15.57 2.13
CA ARG A 251 -8.86 16.97 2.53
C ARG A 251 -9.49 17.90 1.50
N TYR A 252 -9.25 17.68 0.22
CA TYR A 252 -9.83 18.45 -0.86
C TYR A 252 -11.35 18.28 -0.92
N ALA A 253 -11.85 17.04 -0.85
CA ALA A 253 -13.28 16.76 -0.87
C ALA A 253 -14.00 17.42 0.30
N ARG A 254 -13.46 17.34 1.51
CA ARG A 254 -13.98 18.04 2.69
C ARG A 254 -13.96 19.54 2.54
N TYR A 255 -12.93 20.10 1.95
CA TYR A 255 -12.84 21.52 1.67
C TYR A 255 -13.95 22.00 0.71
N LYS A 256 -14.24 21.20 -0.31
CA LYS A 256 -15.27 21.51 -1.31
C LYS A 256 -16.71 21.37 -0.79
N THR A 257 -16.95 20.41 0.05
CA THR A 257 -18.30 20.05 0.51
C THR A 257 -18.63 20.54 1.91
N GLY A 258 -17.65 20.85 2.74
CA GLY A 258 -17.83 21.12 4.16
C GLY A 258 -18.26 19.88 4.96
N CYS A 259 -18.19 18.67 4.38
CA CYS A 259 -18.71 17.46 4.96
C CYS A 259 -17.88 16.91 6.12
N LEU A 260 -18.53 16.06 6.92
CA LEU A 260 -17.84 15.10 7.78
C LEU A 260 -17.53 13.86 6.96
N SER A 261 -16.28 13.42 6.98
CA SER A 261 -15.86 12.16 6.33
C SER A 261 -15.01 11.29 7.26
N ARG A 262 -15.02 10.01 6.97
CA ARG A 262 -14.08 9.02 7.48
C ARG A 262 -13.61 8.19 6.30
N GLU A 263 -12.37 8.40 5.92
CA GLU A 263 -11.74 7.74 4.78
C GLU A 263 -10.68 6.76 5.25
N GLU A 264 -10.45 5.76 4.43
CA GLU A 264 -9.27 4.91 4.49
C GLU A 264 -8.82 4.52 3.09
N GLY A 265 -7.51 4.60 2.87
CA GLY A 265 -6.86 4.23 1.62
C GLY A 265 -5.82 3.13 1.81
N ASN A 266 -5.73 2.22 0.87
CA ASN A 266 -4.70 1.19 0.82
C ASN A 266 -4.29 0.86 -0.61
N GLY A 267 -3.14 1.36 -1.03
CA GLY A 267 -2.73 1.18 -2.41
C GLY A 267 -3.60 2.03 -3.35
N ASP A 268 -4.27 1.38 -4.25
CA ASP A 268 -5.24 1.91 -5.20
C ASP A 268 -6.67 1.94 -4.65
N ASP A 269 -6.97 1.14 -3.64
CA ASP A 269 -8.30 1.07 -3.03
C ASP A 269 -8.58 2.23 -2.07
N THR A 270 -9.79 2.79 -2.16
CA THR A 270 -10.32 3.79 -1.24
C THR A 270 -11.71 3.41 -0.74
N ALA A 271 -11.96 3.65 0.53
CA ALA A 271 -13.32 3.67 1.08
C ALA A 271 -13.51 4.88 2.00
N ALA A 272 -14.65 5.54 1.89
CA ALA A 272 -14.98 6.66 2.77
C ALA A 272 -16.46 6.70 3.11
N PHE A 273 -16.77 6.92 4.38
CA PHE A 273 -18.11 7.33 4.79
C PHE A 273 -18.18 8.85 4.82
N SER A 274 -19.25 9.43 4.27
CA SER A 274 -19.48 10.87 4.25
C SER A 274 -20.96 11.19 4.49
N ASP A 275 -21.23 12.37 5.02
CA ASP A 275 -22.59 12.92 5.14
C ASP A 275 -22.99 13.79 3.93
N HIS A 276 -22.18 13.80 2.87
CA HIS A 276 -22.44 14.58 1.66
C HIS A 276 -22.38 13.72 0.38
N PRO A 277 -23.38 13.82 -0.52
CA PRO A 277 -23.46 12.97 -1.72
C PRO A 277 -22.34 13.25 -2.73
N ASP A 278 -21.85 14.49 -2.79
CA ASP A 278 -20.81 14.87 -3.76
C ASP A 278 -19.38 14.62 -3.25
N TYR A 279 -19.22 14.00 -2.10
CA TYR A 279 -17.88 13.70 -1.56
C TYR A 279 -17.02 12.94 -2.57
N GLY A 280 -17.55 11.84 -3.12
CA GLY A 280 -16.83 11.00 -4.09
C GLY A 280 -16.39 11.77 -5.32
N LYS A 281 -17.27 12.61 -5.86
CA LYS A 281 -16.95 13.48 -7.01
C LYS A 281 -15.70 14.34 -6.76
N TYR A 282 -15.63 15.00 -5.62
CA TYR A 282 -14.49 15.88 -5.31
C TYR A 282 -13.24 15.08 -4.90
N HIS A 283 -13.42 13.95 -4.25
CA HIS A 283 -12.32 13.04 -3.97
C HIS A 283 -11.67 12.55 -5.27
N LEU A 284 -12.45 12.14 -6.24
CA LEU A 284 -12.00 11.74 -7.57
C LEU A 284 -11.34 12.90 -8.33
N GLU A 285 -11.93 14.10 -8.30
CA GLU A 285 -11.34 15.31 -8.90
C GLU A 285 -9.91 15.54 -8.37
N ALA A 286 -9.71 15.38 -7.06
CA ALA A 286 -8.39 15.49 -6.46
C ALA A 286 -7.45 14.35 -6.88
N ALA A 287 -7.92 13.10 -6.93
CA ALA A 287 -7.14 11.98 -7.37
C ALA A 287 -6.64 12.17 -8.82
N VAL A 288 -7.53 12.62 -9.71
CA VAL A 288 -7.17 12.95 -11.10
C VAL A 288 -6.17 14.10 -11.16
N ALA A 289 -6.33 15.14 -10.33
CA ALA A 289 -5.36 16.24 -10.24
C ALA A 289 -3.99 15.80 -9.72
N LEU A 290 -3.93 14.72 -8.93
CA LEU A 290 -2.70 14.07 -8.48
C LEU A 290 -2.11 13.10 -9.53
N GLY A 291 -2.77 12.96 -10.69
CA GLY A 291 -2.33 12.14 -11.80
C GLY A 291 -2.84 10.70 -11.78
N TYR A 292 -3.79 10.36 -10.90
CA TYR A 292 -4.39 9.03 -10.88
C TYR A 292 -5.55 8.92 -11.87
N GLU A 293 -5.74 7.76 -12.45
CA GLU A 293 -6.88 7.46 -13.30
C GLU A 293 -7.96 6.76 -12.47
N ALA A 294 -9.20 7.25 -12.60
CA ALA A 294 -10.34 6.54 -12.04
C ALA A 294 -10.80 5.43 -12.97
N SER A 295 -11.25 4.34 -12.39
CA SER A 295 -12.07 3.36 -13.08
C SER A 295 -13.53 3.76 -12.90
N PRO A 296 -14.25 4.25 -13.92
CA PRO A 296 -15.63 4.70 -13.76
C PRO A 296 -16.58 3.60 -13.28
N GLN A 297 -16.20 2.34 -13.46
CA GLN A 297 -16.98 1.19 -13.01
C GLN A 297 -16.76 0.89 -11.51
N ASP A 298 -15.64 1.31 -10.98
CA ASP A 298 -15.22 1.04 -9.60
C ASP A 298 -15.32 2.28 -8.72
N ASP A 299 -15.78 3.41 -9.27
CA ASP A 299 -16.03 4.66 -8.56
C ASP A 299 -17.52 4.76 -8.21
N VAL A 300 -17.84 4.33 -7.01
CA VAL A 300 -19.24 4.12 -6.59
C VAL A 300 -19.52 4.90 -5.32
N ILE A 301 -20.70 5.56 -5.30
CA ILE A 301 -21.29 6.11 -4.09
C ILE A 301 -22.63 5.40 -3.81
N THR A 302 -22.83 4.98 -2.59
CA THR A 302 -23.99 4.18 -2.18
C THR A 302 -24.43 4.54 -0.77
N THR A 303 -25.68 4.20 -0.45
CA THR A 303 -26.24 4.31 0.90
C THR A 303 -26.44 2.95 1.57
N ASP A 304 -25.99 1.88 0.94
CA ASP A 304 -26.27 0.52 1.37
C ASP A 304 -24.99 -0.34 1.46
N TRP A 305 -24.52 -0.89 0.34
CA TRP A 305 -23.39 -1.80 0.27
C TRP A 305 -22.18 -1.17 -0.40
N GLY A 306 -20.98 -1.58 0.00
CA GLY A 306 -19.76 -1.21 -0.69
C GLY A 306 -18.65 -2.24 -0.55
N THR A 307 -17.56 -1.95 -1.24
CA THR A 307 -16.37 -2.78 -1.26
C THR A 307 -15.16 -1.96 -0.81
N TYR A 308 -14.23 -2.62 -0.14
CA TYR A 308 -12.91 -2.06 0.14
C TYR A 308 -11.89 -3.19 0.24
N ALA A 309 -10.82 -3.08 -0.52
CA ALA A 309 -9.76 -4.10 -0.56
C ALA A 309 -10.32 -5.52 -0.82
N GLU A 310 -11.25 -5.64 -1.79
CA GLU A 310 -11.94 -6.88 -2.16
C GLU A 310 -12.88 -7.45 -1.07
N GLU A 311 -13.13 -6.70 0.01
CA GLU A 311 -14.08 -7.07 1.06
C GLU A 311 -15.40 -6.33 0.87
N TRP A 312 -16.53 -7.04 0.99
CA TRP A 312 -17.87 -6.48 0.90
C TRP A 312 -18.43 -6.22 2.29
N PHE A 313 -19.06 -5.08 2.47
CA PHE A 313 -19.72 -4.75 3.71
C PHE A 313 -20.94 -3.84 3.50
N HIS A 314 -21.85 -3.89 4.45
CA HIS A 314 -23.03 -3.07 4.51
C HIS A 314 -22.80 -1.83 5.39
N ILE A 315 -23.41 -0.69 5.04
CA ILE A 315 -23.33 0.50 5.90
C ILE A 315 -24.04 0.20 7.22
N PRO A 316 -23.34 0.39 8.36
CA PRO A 316 -23.97 0.16 9.65
C PRO A 316 -25.17 1.07 9.87
N THR A 317 -26.34 0.50 10.13
CA THR A 317 -27.53 1.27 10.48
C THR A 317 -27.45 1.81 11.90
N SER A 318 -28.26 2.82 12.21
CA SER A 318 -28.23 3.65 13.42
C SER A 318 -28.28 2.94 14.78
N ASN A 319 -28.46 1.63 14.81
CA ASN A 319 -28.57 0.84 16.04
C ASN A 319 -27.26 0.28 16.57
N ILE A 320 -26.12 0.74 16.05
CA ILE A 320 -24.82 0.39 16.61
C ILE A 320 -24.66 1.08 17.96
N ASN A 321 -25.06 0.38 19.00
CA ASN A 321 -24.97 0.88 20.34
C ASN A 321 -23.54 0.67 20.86
N SER A 322 -22.78 1.76 20.93
CA SER A 322 -21.36 1.79 21.29
C SER A 322 -21.06 1.34 22.73
N THR A 323 -22.06 1.42 23.64
CA THR A 323 -21.85 1.20 25.07
C THR A 323 -21.57 -0.25 25.45
N LYS A 324 -21.69 -1.18 24.51
CA LYS A 324 -21.52 -2.62 24.77
C LYS A 324 -20.59 -3.30 23.76
N TRP A 325 -19.61 -2.56 23.30
CA TRP A 325 -18.65 -2.97 22.29
C TRP A 325 -17.95 -4.31 22.60
N GLY A 326 -17.48 -4.54 23.81
CA GLY A 326 -16.74 -5.75 24.15
C GLY A 326 -17.53 -7.05 23.98
N ASN A 327 -18.84 -7.03 24.32
CA ASN A 327 -19.67 -8.24 24.29
C ASN A 327 -20.73 -8.27 23.19
N ARG A 328 -20.98 -7.15 22.51
CA ARG A 328 -22.09 -7.01 21.55
C ARG A 328 -21.64 -6.74 20.13
N PHE A 329 -20.37 -6.55 19.91
CA PHE A 329 -19.84 -6.62 18.54
C PHE A 329 -20.22 -7.95 17.89
N LYS A 330 -20.29 -9.00 18.69
CA LYS A 330 -20.77 -10.31 18.25
C LYS A 330 -22.21 -10.31 17.70
N ASN A 331 -23.07 -9.40 18.15
CA ASN A 331 -24.51 -9.51 17.90
C ASN A 331 -25.12 -8.32 17.14
N SER A 332 -24.45 -7.18 17.03
CA SER A 332 -25.03 -5.97 16.47
C SER A 332 -24.50 -5.60 15.09
N LEU A 333 -23.39 -6.16 14.70
CA LEU A 333 -22.87 -6.07 13.36
C LEU A 333 -23.08 -7.42 12.67
N LEU A 334 -24.29 -7.75 12.40
CA LEU A 334 -24.65 -8.62 11.29
C LEU A 334 -24.30 -7.85 10.00
N LEU A 335 -23.04 -7.45 9.86
CA LEU A 335 -22.51 -7.07 8.58
C LEU A 335 -22.28 -8.38 7.85
N PRO A 336 -23.03 -8.66 6.80
CA PRO A 336 -22.61 -9.71 5.88
C PRO A 336 -21.28 -9.22 5.28
N TYR A 337 -20.24 -9.75 5.82
CA TYR A 337 -18.87 -9.55 5.41
C TYR A 337 -18.47 -10.73 4.53
N LEU A 338 -17.99 -10.43 3.34
CA LEU A 338 -17.48 -11.39 2.39
C LEU A 338 -16.01 -11.12 2.10
N ASP A 339 -15.17 -12.07 2.47
CA ASP A 339 -13.77 -12.07 2.11
C ASP A 339 -13.60 -12.66 0.69
N THR A 340 -13.73 -11.80 -0.31
CA THR A 340 -13.68 -12.19 -1.72
C THR A 340 -12.37 -12.81 -2.16
N PRO A 341 -11.17 -12.41 -1.66
CA PRO A 341 -9.93 -13.09 -2.00
C PRO A 341 -9.97 -14.58 -1.73
N LYS A 342 -10.55 -14.97 -0.61
CA LYS A 342 -10.65 -16.37 -0.26
C LYS A 342 -11.66 -17.10 -1.14
N ILE A 343 -12.78 -16.48 -1.47
CA ILE A 343 -13.77 -17.03 -2.41
C ILE A 343 -13.13 -17.23 -3.77
N ARG A 344 -12.32 -16.31 -4.27
CA ARG A 344 -11.58 -16.47 -5.54
C ARG A 344 -10.68 -17.70 -5.53
N VAL A 345 -9.99 -17.96 -4.44
CA VAL A 345 -9.19 -19.18 -4.30
C VAL A 345 -10.08 -20.42 -4.39
N CYS A 346 -11.25 -20.39 -3.76
CA CYS A 346 -12.20 -21.51 -3.83
C CYS A 346 -12.79 -21.75 -5.23
N ILE A 347 -12.95 -20.68 -6.03
CA ILE A 347 -13.52 -20.79 -7.39
C ILE A 347 -12.45 -20.87 -8.47
N GLY A 348 -11.20 -20.84 -8.15
CA GLY A 348 -10.04 -20.75 -9.03
C GLY A 348 -10.16 -21.36 -10.43
N THR A 349 -9.29 -20.99 -11.32
CA THR A 349 -9.31 -21.44 -12.71
C THR A 349 -9.20 -22.96 -12.81
N GLN A 350 -9.60 -23.51 -13.94
CA GLN A 350 -9.46 -24.96 -14.21
C GLN A 350 -8.02 -25.45 -14.01
N LYS A 351 -7.03 -24.59 -14.27
CA LYS A 351 -5.62 -24.90 -14.06
C LYS A 351 -5.28 -24.93 -12.58
N ASP A 352 -5.77 -23.98 -11.83
CA ASP A 352 -5.60 -23.96 -10.37
C ASP A 352 -6.28 -25.18 -9.74
N ARG A 353 -7.41 -25.59 -10.30
CA ARG A 353 -8.10 -26.83 -9.92
C ARG A 353 -7.28 -28.08 -10.20
N ILE A 354 -6.54 -28.09 -11.30
CA ILE A 354 -5.66 -29.23 -11.66
C ILE A 354 -4.46 -29.27 -10.72
N ASP A 355 -3.91 -28.11 -10.35
CA ASP A 355 -2.81 -28.03 -9.38
C ASP A 355 -3.25 -28.51 -7.99
N PHE A 356 -4.50 -28.23 -7.62
CA PHE A 356 -5.11 -28.80 -6.42
C PHE A 356 -5.46 -30.28 -6.56
N SER A 357 -5.75 -30.76 -7.75
CA SER A 357 -6.06 -32.17 -8.01
C SER A 357 -4.84 -33.09 -8.00
N SER A 358 -3.65 -32.55 -7.85
CA SER A 358 -2.43 -33.30 -7.64
C SER A 358 -2.31 -33.89 -6.21
N ASP A 359 -3.26 -33.61 -5.34
CA ASP A 359 -3.39 -34.31 -4.08
C ASP A 359 -3.68 -35.80 -4.35
N PRO A 360 -2.80 -36.73 -3.91
CA PRO A 360 -2.96 -38.14 -4.14
C PRO A 360 -4.25 -38.75 -3.54
N THR A 361 -4.97 -37.99 -2.72
CA THR A 361 -6.25 -38.44 -2.18
C THR A 361 -7.42 -38.22 -3.13
N GLY A 362 -7.24 -37.53 -4.24
CA GLY A 362 -8.28 -37.25 -5.24
C GLY A 362 -9.50 -36.48 -4.68
N LYS A 363 -9.40 -35.91 -3.49
CA LYS A 363 -10.48 -35.26 -2.79
C LYS A 363 -10.46 -33.74 -2.92
N VAL A 364 -9.66 -33.20 -3.80
CA VAL A 364 -9.63 -31.78 -4.02
C VAL A 364 -10.87 -31.37 -4.80
N THR A 365 -11.94 -31.22 -4.09
CA THR A 365 -13.04 -30.38 -4.52
C THR A 365 -12.68 -28.95 -4.16
N LEU A 366 -13.02 -28.02 -5.04
CA LEU A 366 -12.95 -26.59 -4.78
C LEU A 366 -13.42 -26.19 -3.40
N LEU A 367 -14.22 -26.98 -2.81
CA LEU A 367 -14.94 -26.72 -1.59
C LEU A 367 -14.46 -27.61 -0.46
N GLY A 368 -13.74 -28.67 -0.75
CA GLY A 368 -13.44 -29.67 0.25
C GLY A 368 -12.02 -29.61 0.77
N HIS A 369 -11.15 -28.89 0.12
CA HIS A 369 -9.75 -28.94 0.51
C HIS A 369 -9.45 -28.02 1.68
N ASP A 370 -10.22 -26.97 1.79
CA ASP A 370 -10.02 -26.00 2.84
C ASP A 370 -11.32 -25.74 3.57
N GLN A 371 -11.60 -26.62 4.50
CA GLN A 371 -12.58 -26.27 5.53
C GLN A 371 -12.23 -24.96 6.22
N GLU A 372 -10.97 -24.53 6.19
CA GLU A 372 -10.58 -23.20 6.61
C GLU A 372 -11.11 -22.12 5.68
N TYR A 373 -11.16 -22.34 4.37
CA TYR A 373 -11.82 -21.40 3.45
C TYR A 373 -13.32 -21.40 3.59
N PHE A 374 -13.95 -22.45 4.09
CA PHE A 374 -15.38 -22.49 4.38
C PHE A 374 -15.76 -21.97 5.76
N LYS A 375 -14.90 -22.06 6.70
CA LYS A 375 -14.93 -21.18 7.87
C LYS A 375 -14.79 -19.72 7.51
N LEU A 376 -14.82 -19.43 6.25
CA LEU A 376 -14.78 -18.15 5.62
C LEU A 376 -15.97 -17.32 5.74
N SER A 377 -17.05 -17.92 5.96
CA SER A 377 -18.16 -17.25 6.58
C SER A 377 -17.84 -16.82 8.00
N ASP A 378 -16.67 -17.17 8.52
CA ASP A 378 -16.14 -16.48 9.69
C ASP A 378 -15.85 -15.03 9.29
N PRO A 379 -16.72 -14.10 9.58
CA PRO A 379 -16.57 -12.69 9.20
C PRO A 379 -15.58 -11.98 10.07
N GLY A 380 -14.64 -12.68 10.64
CA GLY A 380 -13.64 -12.08 11.48
C GLY A 380 -13.88 -12.24 12.96
N PRO A 381 -13.44 -11.28 13.77
CA PRO A 381 -13.47 -11.39 15.23
C PRO A 381 -14.85 -11.53 15.86
N HIS A 382 -15.92 -11.58 15.05
CA HIS A 382 -17.28 -11.78 15.57
C HIS A 382 -17.62 -13.20 15.94
N HIS A 383 -16.92 -14.16 15.37
CA HIS A 383 -17.25 -15.56 15.48
C HIS A 383 -16.24 -16.34 16.32
N THR A 384 -15.28 -15.65 16.91
CA THR A 384 -14.36 -16.24 17.90
C THR A 384 -14.76 -15.91 19.31
#